data_81a85a38dd9c65eee8b2a36b8de4b155
#
_entry.id   81a85a38dd9c65eee8b2a36b8de4b155
#
_cell.length_a   1.000
_cell.length_b   1.000
_cell.length_c   1.000
_cell.angle_alpha   90.00
_cell.angle_beta   90.00
_cell.angle_gamma   90.00
#
_symmetry.space_group_name_H-M   'P 1'
#
loop_
_entity.id
_entity.type
_entity.pdbx_description
1 polymer ?
#
loop_
_entity_poly.entity_id
_entity_poly.type
_entity_poly.pdbx_seq_one_letter_code
_entity_poly.pdbx_strand_id
1 'polypeptide(L)'
;VGSEMCIRDSLVTLLATVIAVIVNTFFGIMAAWLLTKFSFRGKQVLATLIDIPFSISPVIVGLAFLMTFGRLGWTYPAIRAINQFFGTNIRITFALPGVVLATIFVTFPFVSREIIPILNAQGKDEEEAAALMGAGGFTIFRKITLPQMKWGLIYGIILCTARALGEFGAVNALSKTRGQTFTLPLEIDALYMSGTDTSITSAFAVSSILVIIAVIVLILRNIFEYRSKNSKGIQ
;
A
#
# COMPACT_ATOMS: atom_id res chain seq x y z
N VAL A 1 20.08 -0.89 24.21
CA VAL A 1 20.05 -1.71 22.97
C VAL A 1 18.61 -1.93 22.50
N GLY A 2 17.65 -2.22 23.38
CA GLY A 2 16.25 -2.47 22.98
C GLY A 2 15.49 -1.26 22.47
N SER A 3 15.67 -0.08 23.06
CA SER A 3 14.97 1.15 22.66
C SER A 3 15.40 1.66 21.29
N GLU A 4 16.68 1.60 20.95
CA GLU A 4 17.19 2.03 19.65
C GLU A 4 16.70 1.12 18.51
N MET A 5 16.61 -0.20 18.75
CA MET A 5 16.05 -1.13 17.75
C MET A 5 14.57 -0.85 17.49
N CYS A 6 13.76 -0.68 18.52
CA CYS A 6 12.33 -0.33 18.36
C CYS A 6 12.13 0.99 17.60
N ILE A 7 13.00 1.99 17.83
CA ILE A 7 12.93 3.27 17.08
C ILE A 7 13.26 3.05 15.61
N ARG A 8 14.29 2.27 15.30
CA ARG A 8 14.67 1.97 13.90
C ARG A 8 13.59 1.15 13.19
N ASP A 9 13.00 0.17 13.83
CA ASP A 9 11.93 -0.64 13.27
C ASP A 9 10.63 0.17 13.08
N SER A 10 10.38 1.15 13.96
CA SER A 10 9.32 2.14 13.75
C SER A 10 9.58 3.01 12.52
N LEU A 11 10.83 3.47 12.32
CA LEU A 11 11.21 4.25 11.15
C LEU A 11 11.10 3.43 9.86
N VAL A 12 11.52 2.15 9.88
CA VAL A 12 11.37 1.24 8.74
C VAL A 12 9.90 1.05 8.38
N THR A 13 9.05 0.84 9.39
CA THR A 13 7.59 0.70 9.20
C THR A 13 6.99 1.96 8.58
N LEU A 14 7.32 3.13 9.14
CA LEU A 14 6.83 4.41 8.66
C LEU A 14 7.29 4.67 7.22
N LEU A 15 8.58 4.46 6.93
CA LEU A 15 9.15 4.66 5.61
C LEU A 15 8.50 3.72 4.58
N ALA A 16 8.40 2.44 4.90
CA ALA A 16 7.76 1.46 4.02
C ALA A 16 6.29 1.81 3.76
N THR A 17 5.56 2.21 4.80
CA THR A 17 4.17 2.65 4.69
C THR A 17 4.03 3.88 3.81
N VAL A 18 4.82 4.94 4.05
CA VAL A 18 4.75 6.19 3.28
C VAL A 18 5.04 5.93 1.81
N ILE A 19 6.11 5.19 1.50
CA ILE A 19 6.44 4.85 0.11
C ILE A 19 5.31 4.02 -0.53
N ALA A 20 4.81 2.99 0.18
CA ALA A 20 3.73 2.16 -0.33
C ALA A 20 2.46 2.97 -0.60
N VAL A 21 2.07 3.86 0.30
CA VAL A 21 0.88 4.71 0.14
C VAL A 21 1.04 5.67 -1.04
N ILE A 22 2.19 6.32 -1.21
CA ILE A 22 2.44 7.22 -2.35
C ILE A 22 2.35 6.46 -3.68
N VAL A 23 3.03 5.32 -3.78
CA VAL A 23 3.04 4.49 -4.98
C VAL A 23 1.64 3.96 -5.29
N ASN A 24 0.95 3.40 -4.29
CA ASN A 24 -0.39 2.85 -4.45
C ASN A 24 -1.44 3.93 -4.74
N THR A 25 -1.27 5.13 -4.22
CA THR A 25 -2.13 6.28 -4.57
C THR A 25 -1.98 6.63 -6.03
N PHE A 26 -0.76 6.77 -6.52
CA PHE A 26 -0.50 7.13 -7.91
C PHE A 26 -1.03 6.05 -8.88
N PHE A 27 -0.61 4.80 -8.69
CA PHE A 27 -1.04 3.69 -9.55
C PHE A 27 -2.52 3.32 -9.36
N GLY A 28 -3.05 3.46 -8.14
CA GLY A 28 -4.47 3.24 -7.85
C GLY A 28 -5.39 4.23 -8.55
N ILE A 29 -5.00 5.51 -8.60
CA ILE A 29 -5.72 6.53 -9.38
C ILE A 29 -5.65 6.20 -10.87
N MET A 30 -4.47 5.87 -11.39
CA MET A 30 -4.31 5.49 -12.81
C MET A 30 -5.15 4.27 -13.16
N ALA A 31 -5.12 3.23 -12.33
CA ALA A 31 -5.88 2.00 -12.53
C ALA A 31 -7.40 2.26 -12.49
N ALA A 32 -7.87 3.02 -11.50
CA ALA A 32 -9.29 3.37 -11.38
C ALA A 32 -9.77 4.21 -12.56
N TRP A 33 -9.00 5.21 -12.98
CA TRP A 33 -9.31 6.05 -14.12
C TRP A 33 -9.35 5.24 -15.42
N LEU A 34 -8.33 4.38 -15.66
CA LEU A 34 -8.26 3.52 -16.83
C LEU A 34 -9.45 2.54 -16.89
N LEU A 35 -9.78 1.92 -15.75
CA LEU A 35 -10.87 0.96 -15.67
C LEU A 35 -12.26 1.57 -15.75
N THR A 36 -12.44 2.85 -15.41
CA THR A 36 -13.77 3.46 -15.41
C THR A 36 -14.05 4.23 -16.70
N LYS A 37 -13.09 4.97 -17.20
CA LYS A 37 -13.29 5.93 -18.30
C LYS A 37 -13.02 5.33 -19.68
N PHE A 38 -12.20 4.28 -19.78
CA PHE A 38 -11.85 3.66 -21.05
C PHE A 38 -12.49 2.30 -21.23
N SER A 39 -12.87 1.98 -22.47
CA SER A 39 -13.31 0.66 -22.91
C SER A 39 -12.24 0.04 -23.81
N PHE A 40 -11.60 -1.02 -23.35
CA PHE A 40 -10.58 -1.74 -24.10
C PHE A 40 -10.69 -3.24 -23.90
N ARG A 41 -10.16 -4.01 -24.88
CA ARG A 41 -10.10 -5.47 -24.76
C ARG A 41 -9.14 -5.83 -23.64
N GLY A 42 -9.59 -6.68 -22.67
CA GLY A 42 -8.78 -7.06 -21.50
C GLY A 42 -9.04 -6.22 -20.23
N LYS A 43 -9.97 -5.28 -20.25
CA LYS A 43 -10.36 -4.49 -19.08
C LYS A 43 -10.67 -5.38 -17.86
N GLN A 44 -11.41 -6.47 -18.08
CA GLN A 44 -11.80 -7.40 -17.02
C GLN A 44 -10.62 -8.18 -16.45
N VAL A 45 -9.67 -8.56 -17.33
CA VAL A 45 -8.42 -9.20 -16.91
C VAL A 45 -7.59 -8.26 -16.03
N LEU A 46 -7.46 -6.99 -16.42
CA LEU A 46 -6.75 -5.99 -15.61
C LEU A 46 -7.43 -5.77 -14.25
N ALA A 47 -8.75 -5.70 -14.20
CA ALA A 47 -9.49 -5.59 -12.95
C ALA A 47 -9.22 -6.80 -12.04
N THR A 48 -9.26 -8.01 -12.59
CA THR A 48 -8.95 -9.23 -11.85
C THR A 48 -7.49 -9.24 -11.35
N LEU A 49 -6.54 -8.81 -12.17
CA LEU A 49 -5.12 -8.71 -11.77
C LEU A 49 -4.91 -7.74 -10.59
N ILE A 50 -5.63 -6.63 -10.58
CA ILE A 50 -5.59 -5.66 -9.46
C ILE A 50 -6.13 -6.30 -8.18
N ASP A 51 -7.10 -7.20 -8.28
CA ASP A 51 -7.73 -7.85 -7.14
C ASP A 51 -6.98 -9.10 -6.64
N ILE A 52 -6.00 -9.62 -7.39
CA ILE A 52 -5.19 -10.78 -6.99
C ILE A 52 -4.61 -10.65 -5.57
N PRO A 53 -4.01 -9.52 -5.15
CA PRO A 53 -3.45 -9.39 -3.80
C PRO A 53 -4.46 -9.61 -2.67
N PHE A 54 -5.74 -9.37 -2.91
CA PHE A 54 -6.79 -9.67 -1.92
C PHE A 54 -7.09 -11.16 -1.77
N SER A 55 -6.91 -11.92 -2.84
CA SER A 55 -7.25 -13.34 -2.88
C SER A 55 -6.14 -14.24 -2.37
N ILE A 56 -4.91 -13.74 -2.29
CA ILE A 56 -3.73 -14.50 -1.90
C ILE A 56 -3.33 -14.13 -0.47
N SER A 57 -2.98 -15.15 0.34
CA SER A 57 -2.42 -14.92 1.67
C SER A 57 -1.13 -14.08 1.59
N PRO A 58 -0.97 -13.02 2.39
CA PRO A 58 0.24 -12.23 2.43
C PRO A 58 1.53 -13.04 2.67
N VAL A 59 1.45 -14.12 3.45
CA VAL A 59 2.58 -15.01 3.69
C VAL A 59 3.03 -15.69 2.39
N ILE A 60 2.08 -16.16 1.58
CA ILE A 60 2.36 -16.76 0.27
C ILE A 60 2.97 -15.72 -0.67
N VAL A 61 2.48 -14.49 -0.64
CA VAL A 61 3.07 -13.38 -1.39
C VAL A 61 4.53 -13.18 -1.00
N GLY A 62 4.85 -13.12 0.30
CA GLY A 62 6.22 -12.99 0.77
C GLY A 62 7.13 -14.12 0.29
N LEU A 63 6.66 -15.37 0.36
CA LEU A 63 7.40 -16.54 -0.16
C LEU A 63 7.58 -16.47 -1.68
N ALA A 64 6.56 -16.06 -2.42
CA ALA A 64 6.66 -15.90 -3.88
C ALA A 64 7.70 -14.83 -4.25
N PHE A 65 7.72 -13.71 -3.53
CA PHE A 65 8.75 -12.67 -3.71
C PHE A 65 10.15 -13.19 -3.36
N LEU A 66 10.28 -13.97 -2.28
CA LEU A 66 11.56 -14.60 -1.92
C LEU A 66 12.05 -15.55 -3.01
N MET A 67 11.17 -16.37 -3.58
CA MET A 67 11.51 -17.29 -4.66
C MET A 67 11.82 -16.55 -5.97
N THR A 68 11.14 -15.45 -6.26
CA THR A 68 11.33 -14.67 -7.49
C THR A 68 12.63 -13.85 -7.43
N PHE A 69 12.85 -13.10 -6.34
CA PHE A 69 13.96 -12.15 -6.20
C PHE A 69 15.14 -12.69 -5.40
N GLY A 70 15.02 -13.90 -4.84
CA GLY A 70 16.11 -14.57 -4.13
C GLY A 70 17.26 -14.99 -5.05
N ARG A 71 18.37 -15.42 -4.46
CA ARG A 71 19.57 -15.86 -5.20
C ARG A 71 19.32 -17.00 -6.18
N LEU A 72 18.32 -17.84 -5.93
CA LEU A 72 17.89 -18.94 -6.80
C LEU A 72 16.73 -18.52 -7.72
N GLY A 73 16.26 -17.27 -7.63
CA GLY A 73 15.14 -16.77 -8.40
C GLY A 73 15.50 -16.48 -9.85
N TRP A 74 14.53 -16.63 -10.72
CA TRP A 74 14.67 -16.38 -12.17
C TRP A 74 14.98 -14.91 -12.50
N THR A 75 14.68 -13.96 -11.62
CA THR A 75 15.01 -12.53 -11.80
C THR A 75 16.43 -12.19 -11.34
N TYR A 76 17.10 -13.07 -10.59
CA TYR A 76 18.43 -12.80 -10.04
C TYR A 76 19.50 -12.45 -11.09
N PRO A 77 19.56 -13.12 -12.27
CA PRO A 77 20.52 -12.74 -13.32
C PRO A 77 20.31 -11.30 -13.82
N ALA A 78 19.04 -10.88 -13.97
CA ALA A 78 18.71 -9.51 -14.40
C ALA A 78 19.12 -8.47 -13.34
N ILE A 79 18.83 -8.73 -12.06
CA ILE A 79 19.24 -7.86 -10.95
C ILE A 79 20.75 -7.74 -10.89
N ARG A 80 21.47 -8.83 -11.08
CA ARG A 80 22.93 -8.86 -11.12
C ARG A 80 23.50 -8.03 -12.29
N ALA A 81 22.89 -8.16 -13.48
CA ALA A 81 23.28 -7.37 -14.65
C ALA A 81 23.06 -5.85 -14.41
N ILE A 82 21.93 -5.47 -13.83
CA ILE A 82 21.64 -4.08 -13.45
C ILE A 82 22.68 -3.56 -12.45
N ASN A 83 22.99 -4.35 -11.42
CA ASN A 83 23.98 -3.98 -10.41
C ASN A 83 25.38 -3.79 -11.01
N GLN A 84 25.76 -4.64 -11.97
CA GLN A 84 27.05 -4.52 -12.68
C GLN A 84 27.08 -3.29 -13.59
N PHE A 85 25.97 -3.00 -14.28
CA PHE A 85 25.90 -1.88 -15.22
C PHE A 85 25.92 -0.51 -14.49
N PHE A 86 25.20 -0.40 -13.38
CA PHE A 86 25.10 0.85 -12.61
C PHE A 86 26.11 0.96 -11.45
N GLY A 87 26.98 -0.05 -11.23
CA GLY A 87 27.90 -0.08 -10.11
C GLY A 87 27.21 -0.08 -8.74
N THR A 88 25.95 -0.50 -8.67
CA THR A 88 25.13 -0.52 -7.46
C THR A 88 25.10 -1.92 -6.84
N ASN A 89 24.71 -2.01 -5.56
CA ASN A 89 24.55 -3.29 -4.87
C ASN A 89 23.10 -3.40 -4.35
N ILE A 90 22.14 -3.34 -5.27
CA ILE A 90 20.73 -3.45 -4.94
C ILE A 90 20.42 -4.90 -4.56
N ARG A 91 20.02 -5.09 -3.31
CA ARG A 91 19.48 -6.35 -2.80
C ARG A 91 18.00 -6.15 -2.55
N ILE A 92 17.16 -7.01 -3.11
CA ILE A 92 15.70 -6.96 -2.90
C ILE A 92 15.34 -7.84 -1.72
N THR A 93 15.80 -9.09 -1.69
CA THR A 93 15.55 -10.01 -0.57
C THR A 93 16.39 -9.66 0.65
N PHE A 94 15.77 -9.75 1.82
CA PHE A 94 16.37 -9.41 3.12
C PHE A 94 16.88 -7.97 3.21
N ALA A 95 16.26 -7.07 2.47
CA ALA A 95 16.58 -5.65 2.43
C ALA A 95 15.29 -4.81 2.38
N LEU A 96 15.40 -3.53 2.73
CA LEU A 96 14.28 -2.59 2.74
C LEU A 96 13.48 -2.55 1.42
N PRO A 97 14.09 -2.59 0.21
CA PRO A 97 13.33 -2.62 -1.03
C PRO A 97 12.36 -3.79 -1.14
N GLY A 98 12.72 -4.97 -0.63
CA GLY A 98 11.84 -6.14 -0.65
C GLY A 98 10.63 -5.97 0.26
N VAL A 99 10.83 -5.40 1.45
CA VAL A 99 9.76 -5.06 2.40
C VAL A 99 8.78 -4.07 1.74
N VAL A 100 9.32 -3.00 1.15
CA VAL A 100 8.51 -1.97 0.47
C VAL A 100 7.72 -2.56 -0.70
N LEU A 101 8.36 -3.35 -1.56
CA LEU A 101 7.68 -3.96 -2.71
C LEU A 101 6.56 -4.91 -2.28
N ALA A 102 6.78 -5.73 -1.26
CA ALA A 102 5.76 -6.62 -0.73
C ALA A 102 4.57 -5.84 -0.13
N THR A 103 4.87 -4.78 0.63
CA THR A 103 3.83 -3.90 1.19
C THR A 103 3.04 -3.22 0.08
N ILE A 104 3.69 -2.67 -0.95
CA ILE A 104 3.02 -2.09 -2.13
C ILE A 104 2.09 -3.11 -2.76
N PHE A 105 2.56 -4.31 -3.04
CA PHE A 105 1.77 -5.34 -3.70
C PHE A 105 0.53 -5.72 -2.90
N VAL A 106 0.69 -6.01 -1.60
CA VAL A 106 -0.43 -6.42 -0.72
C VAL A 106 -1.45 -5.30 -0.53
N THR A 107 -1.01 -4.04 -0.52
CA THR A 107 -1.88 -2.89 -0.27
C THR A 107 -2.35 -2.18 -1.55
N PHE A 108 -1.93 -2.64 -2.73
CA PHE A 108 -2.24 -2.03 -4.02
C PHE A 108 -3.75 -1.85 -4.30
N PRO A 109 -4.62 -2.84 -4.07
CA PRO A 109 -6.02 -2.73 -4.44
C PRO A 109 -6.83 -1.77 -3.56
N PHE A 110 -6.33 -1.37 -2.38
CA PHE A 110 -7.12 -0.55 -1.44
C PHE A 110 -7.52 0.80 -2.01
N VAL A 111 -6.62 1.49 -2.70
CA VAL A 111 -6.92 2.81 -3.29
C VAL A 111 -7.84 2.68 -4.50
N SER A 112 -7.53 1.77 -5.43
CA SER A 112 -8.31 1.60 -6.65
C SER A 112 -9.76 1.17 -6.38
N ARG A 113 -9.97 0.26 -5.43
CA ARG A 113 -11.29 -0.24 -5.05
C ARG A 113 -12.22 0.83 -4.47
N GLU A 114 -11.66 1.81 -3.77
CA GLU A 114 -12.46 2.92 -3.23
C GLU A 114 -12.82 3.97 -4.30
N ILE A 115 -11.98 4.14 -5.29
CA ILE A 115 -12.20 5.14 -6.36
C ILE A 115 -13.13 4.61 -7.46
N ILE A 116 -12.99 3.35 -7.86
CA ILE A 116 -13.75 2.75 -8.99
C ILE A 116 -15.28 2.92 -8.85
N PRO A 117 -15.92 2.59 -7.70
CA PRO A 117 -17.36 2.75 -7.55
C PRO A 117 -17.82 4.20 -7.68
N ILE A 118 -17.03 5.14 -7.17
CA ILE A 118 -17.36 6.56 -7.22
C ILE A 118 -17.34 7.06 -8.67
N LEU A 119 -16.28 6.74 -9.41
CA LEU A 119 -16.18 7.14 -10.82
C LEU A 119 -17.22 6.46 -11.71
N ASN A 120 -17.60 5.22 -11.40
CA ASN A 120 -18.68 4.54 -12.13
C ASN A 120 -20.05 5.16 -11.85
N ALA A 121 -20.31 5.59 -10.60
CA ALA A 121 -21.57 6.22 -10.23
C ALA A 121 -21.76 7.63 -10.84
N GLN A 122 -20.67 8.33 -11.11
CA GLN A 122 -20.67 9.67 -11.69
C GLN A 122 -20.87 9.69 -13.21
N GLY A 123 -20.59 8.58 -13.88
CA GLY A 123 -20.71 8.52 -15.35
C GLY A 123 -19.60 9.30 -16.08
N LYS A 124 -19.88 9.72 -17.33
CA LYS A 124 -18.93 10.41 -18.19
C LYS A 124 -19.45 11.76 -18.71
N ASP A 125 -20.69 12.11 -18.41
CA ASP A 125 -21.41 13.21 -19.03
C ASP A 125 -20.71 14.56 -18.85
N GLU A 126 -20.18 14.86 -17.66
CA GLU A 126 -19.45 16.09 -17.38
C GLU A 126 -18.11 16.17 -18.13
N GLU A 127 -17.42 15.02 -18.28
CA GLU A 127 -16.15 14.95 -19.01
C GLU A 127 -16.36 15.12 -20.52
N GLU A 128 -17.43 14.50 -21.04
CA GLU A 128 -17.81 14.64 -22.46
C GLU A 128 -18.26 16.06 -22.78
N ALA A 129 -19.06 16.70 -21.92
CA ALA A 129 -19.44 18.09 -22.07
C ALA A 129 -18.23 19.04 -22.07
N ALA A 130 -17.25 18.82 -21.18
CA ALA A 130 -16.03 19.59 -21.13
C ALA A 130 -15.16 19.39 -22.39
N ALA A 131 -15.10 18.15 -22.91
CA ALA A 131 -14.39 17.83 -24.14
C ALA A 131 -15.02 18.55 -25.35
N LEU A 132 -16.35 18.61 -25.43
CA LEU A 132 -17.08 19.35 -26.45
C LEU A 132 -16.81 20.86 -26.37
N MET A 133 -16.56 21.40 -25.19
CA MET A 133 -16.14 22.82 -25.02
C MET A 133 -14.64 23.03 -25.29
N GLY A 134 -13.91 22.05 -25.80
CA GLY A 134 -12.50 22.15 -26.17
C GLY A 134 -11.51 21.95 -25.03
N ALA A 135 -11.93 21.42 -23.88
CA ALA A 135 -11.01 21.13 -22.78
C ALA A 135 -10.11 19.94 -23.12
N GLY A 136 -8.79 20.10 -22.95
CA GLY A 136 -7.83 19.02 -23.10
C GLY A 136 -7.94 17.96 -21.99
N GLY A 137 -7.56 16.70 -22.27
CA GLY A 137 -7.72 15.56 -21.36
C GLY A 137 -7.09 15.75 -19.97
N PHE A 138 -5.93 16.39 -19.88
CA PHE A 138 -5.31 16.72 -18.59
C PHE A 138 -6.11 17.75 -17.78
N THR A 139 -6.73 18.73 -18.47
CA THR A 139 -7.61 19.73 -17.84
C THR A 139 -8.87 19.08 -17.29
N ILE A 140 -9.48 18.17 -18.05
CA ILE A 140 -10.65 17.39 -17.64
C ILE A 140 -10.29 16.56 -16.40
N PHE A 141 -9.21 15.81 -16.45
CA PHE A 141 -8.75 15.00 -15.33
C PHE A 141 -8.55 15.85 -14.06
N ARG A 142 -7.82 16.96 -14.16
CA ARG A 142 -7.48 17.79 -12.99
C ARG A 142 -8.66 18.57 -12.43
N LYS A 143 -9.56 19.08 -13.32
CA LYS A 143 -10.64 19.98 -12.89
C LYS A 143 -11.97 19.27 -12.65
N ILE A 144 -12.19 18.09 -13.23
CA ILE A 144 -13.45 17.35 -13.14
C ILE A 144 -13.22 16.02 -12.41
N THR A 145 -12.43 15.11 -13.00
CA THR A 145 -12.29 13.74 -12.50
C THR A 145 -11.64 13.68 -11.11
N LEU A 146 -10.55 14.41 -10.89
CA LEU A 146 -9.81 14.39 -9.61
C LEU A 146 -10.63 14.98 -8.44
N PRO A 147 -11.31 16.13 -8.57
CA PRO A 147 -12.17 16.64 -7.51
C PRO A 147 -13.36 15.73 -7.19
N GLN A 148 -13.92 15.08 -8.20
CA GLN A 148 -15.05 14.15 -8.02
C GLN A 148 -14.66 12.93 -7.19
N MET A 149 -13.46 12.37 -7.39
CA MET A 149 -13.01 11.19 -6.65
C MET A 149 -12.32 11.51 -5.32
N LYS A 150 -12.16 12.78 -4.94
CA LYS A 150 -11.33 13.18 -3.79
C LYS A 150 -11.70 12.47 -2.49
N TRP A 151 -13.00 12.26 -2.23
CA TRP A 151 -13.44 11.61 -1.00
C TRP A 151 -13.10 10.12 -0.98
N GLY A 152 -13.30 9.42 -2.11
CA GLY A 152 -12.86 8.04 -2.25
C GLY A 152 -11.35 7.89 -2.19
N LEU A 153 -10.63 8.85 -2.75
CA LEU A 153 -9.18 8.88 -2.70
C LEU A 153 -8.66 9.01 -1.26
N ILE A 154 -9.19 9.98 -0.49
CA ILE A 154 -8.83 10.16 0.92
C ILE A 154 -9.14 8.88 1.71
N TYR A 155 -10.31 8.29 1.49
CA TYR A 155 -10.72 7.06 2.14
C TYR A 155 -9.79 5.88 1.79
N GLY A 156 -9.48 5.71 0.51
CA GLY A 156 -8.54 4.68 0.02
C GLY A 156 -7.13 4.86 0.59
N ILE A 157 -6.64 6.09 0.71
CA ILE A 157 -5.35 6.39 1.34
C ILE A 157 -5.35 5.99 2.81
N ILE A 158 -6.41 6.30 3.56
CA ILE A 158 -6.51 5.96 4.98
C ILE A 158 -6.52 4.43 5.16
N LEU A 159 -7.30 3.70 4.36
CA LEU A 159 -7.34 2.24 4.40
C LEU A 159 -6.00 1.62 4.01
N CYS A 160 -5.37 2.11 2.94
CA CYS A 160 -4.05 1.67 2.50
C CYS A 160 -3.01 1.87 3.60
N THR A 161 -3.02 3.02 4.28
CA THR A 161 -2.13 3.34 5.41
C THR A 161 -2.34 2.39 6.58
N ALA A 162 -3.59 2.18 7.00
CA ALA A 162 -3.92 1.27 8.10
C ALA A 162 -3.46 -0.16 7.81
N ARG A 163 -3.67 -0.61 6.57
CA ARG A 163 -3.26 -1.96 6.14
C ARG A 163 -1.74 -2.10 6.04
N ALA A 164 -1.04 -1.08 5.54
CA ALA A 164 0.41 -1.07 5.41
C ALA A 164 1.13 -1.06 6.76
N LEU A 165 0.63 -0.30 7.75
CA LEU A 165 1.18 -0.27 9.11
C LEU A 165 1.10 -1.63 9.81
N GLY A 166 0.04 -2.41 9.53
CA GLY A 166 -0.17 -3.74 10.10
C GLY A 166 0.38 -4.90 9.26
N GLU A 167 1.21 -4.62 8.23
CA GLU A 167 1.73 -5.70 7.38
C GLU A 167 2.76 -6.54 8.12
N PHE A 168 2.44 -7.82 8.28
CA PHE A 168 3.26 -8.83 8.94
C PHE A 168 3.61 -9.98 7.99
N GLY A 169 2.62 -10.56 7.33
CA GLY A 169 2.75 -11.84 6.65
C GLY A 169 3.78 -11.85 5.51
N ALA A 170 3.70 -10.88 4.61
CA ALA A 170 4.61 -10.78 3.48
C ALA A 170 6.02 -10.35 3.92
N VAL A 171 6.07 -9.44 4.88
CA VAL A 171 7.33 -8.91 5.41
C VAL A 171 8.10 -9.97 6.21
N ASN A 172 7.42 -10.85 6.94
CA ASN A 172 8.04 -11.93 7.71
C ASN A 172 8.92 -12.85 6.84
N ALA A 173 8.48 -13.17 5.63
CA ALA A 173 9.28 -13.97 4.71
C ALA A 173 10.51 -13.23 4.15
N LEU A 174 10.43 -11.91 3.99
CA LEU A 174 11.42 -11.08 3.31
C LEU A 174 12.36 -10.35 4.27
N SER A 175 12.06 -10.32 5.54
CA SER A 175 12.85 -9.63 6.56
C SER A 175 13.46 -10.63 7.54
N LYS A 176 14.76 -10.50 7.80
CA LYS A 176 15.52 -11.39 8.69
C LYS A 176 16.37 -10.66 9.72
N THR A 177 16.51 -9.34 9.61
CA THR A 177 17.48 -8.59 10.43
C THR A 177 16.77 -7.51 11.23
N ARG A 178 16.75 -7.68 12.55
CA ARG A 178 16.26 -6.70 13.52
C ARG A 178 17.05 -5.39 13.40
N GLY A 179 16.38 -4.25 13.49
CA GLY A 179 16.98 -2.92 13.40
C GLY A 179 17.40 -2.50 11.99
N GLN A 180 17.15 -3.30 10.94
CA GLN A 180 17.45 -2.96 9.55
C GLN A 180 16.26 -3.16 8.62
N THR A 181 15.53 -4.27 8.75
CA THR A 181 14.45 -4.66 7.85
C THR A 181 13.17 -5.05 8.60
N PHE A 182 13.21 -5.16 9.93
CA PHE A 182 12.04 -5.48 10.72
C PHE A 182 11.05 -4.32 10.69
N THR A 183 9.77 -4.67 10.63
CA THR A 183 8.67 -3.75 10.88
C THR A 183 8.19 -3.92 12.33
N LEU A 184 7.43 -2.94 12.84
CA LEU A 184 6.87 -3.01 14.19
C LEU A 184 6.12 -4.31 14.48
N PRO A 185 5.23 -4.82 13.58
CA PRO A 185 4.59 -6.11 13.81
C PRO A 185 5.57 -7.28 13.94
N LEU A 186 6.66 -7.29 13.18
CA LEU A 186 7.71 -8.30 13.28
C LEU A 186 8.51 -8.19 14.57
N GLU A 187 8.79 -6.99 15.05
CA GLU A 187 9.48 -6.76 16.30
C GLU A 187 8.64 -7.22 17.50
N ILE A 188 7.31 -6.99 17.45
CA ILE A 188 6.37 -7.48 18.45
C ILE A 188 6.42 -9.01 18.53
N ASP A 189 6.38 -9.69 17.39
CA ASP A 189 6.45 -11.15 17.32
C ASP A 189 7.79 -11.67 17.85
N ALA A 190 8.91 -11.06 17.46
CA ALA A 190 10.23 -11.44 17.91
C ALA A 190 10.45 -11.22 19.42
N LEU A 191 9.90 -10.14 19.98
CA LEU A 191 9.92 -9.88 21.42
C LEU A 191 9.08 -10.91 22.18
N TYR A 192 7.90 -11.23 21.67
CA TYR A 192 7.03 -12.24 22.28
C TYR A 192 7.68 -13.64 22.26
N MET A 193 8.25 -14.03 21.13
CA MET A 193 8.91 -15.34 20.96
C MET A 193 10.20 -15.50 21.78
N SER A 194 10.81 -14.41 22.23
CA SER A 194 12.00 -14.49 23.08
C SER A 194 11.74 -15.05 24.50
N GLY A 195 10.49 -15.03 24.97
CA GLY A 195 10.02 -15.76 26.17
C GLY A 195 10.49 -15.21 27.50
N THR A 196 11.23 -14.09 27.58
CA THR A 196 11.61 -13.45 28.83
C THR A 196 10.50 -12.51 29.32
N ASP A 197 10.26 -12.45 30.63
CA ASP A 197 9.20 -11.60 31.21
C ASP A 197 9.30 -10.14 30.77
N THR A 198 10.51 -9.61 30.70
CA THR A 198 10.78 -8.25 30.26
C THR A 198 10.48 -8.03 28.78
N SER A 199 10.77 -9.02 27.92
CA SER A 199 10.51 -8.92 26.48
C SER A 199 9.02 -9.11 26.15
N ILE A 200 8.33 -9.98 26.88
CA ILE A 200 6.89 -10.18 26.76
C ILE A 200 6.17 -8.87 27.14
N THR A 201 6.54 -8.24 28.27
CA THR A 201 5.99 -6.94 28.69
C THR A 201 6.27 -5.85 27.63
N SER A 202 7.45 -5.84 27.05
CA SER A 202 7.80 -4.92 25.96
C SER A 202 6.97 -5.16 24.69
N ALA A 203 6.73 -6.43 24.33
CA ALA A 203 5.87 -6.79 23.20
C ALA A 203 4.44 -6.26 23.39
N PHE A 204 3.87 -6.41 24.58
CA PHE A 204 2.54 -5.85 24.91
C PHE A 204 2.52 -4.32 24.87
N ALA A 205 3.56 -3.65 25.36
CA ALA A 205 3.65 -2.20 25.32
C ALA A 205 3.69 -1.68 23.85
N VAL A 206 4.53 -2.26 23.00
CA VAL A 206 4.63 -1.89 21.58
C VAL A 206 3.34 -2.22 20.82
N SER A 207 2.73 -3.38 21.10
CA SER A 207 1.42 -3.74 20.54
C SER A 207 0.34 -2.72 20.89
N SER A 208 0.30 -2.27 22.15
CA SER A 208 -0.69 -1.27 22.61
C SER A 208 -0.55 0.04 21.84
N ILE A 209 0.67 0.48 21.58
CA ILE A 209 0.93 1.68 20.76
C ILE A 209 0.40 1.48 19.34
N LEU A 210 0.69 0.34 18.73
CA LEU A 210 0.21 0.03 17.37
C LEU A 210 -1.32 0.00 17.30
N VAL A 211 -1.98 -0.58 18.30
CA VAL A 211 -3.45 -0.61 18.41
C VAL A 211 -4.02 0.80 18.56
N ILE A 212 -3.42 1.65 19.39
CA ILE A 212 -3.85 3.06 19.54
C ILE A 212 -3.74 3.80 18.20
N ILE A 213 -2.63 3.63 17.48
CA ILE A 213 -2.45 4.24 16.15
C ILE A 213 -3.54 3.74 15.18
N ALA A 214 -3.81 2.43 15.17
CA ALA A 214 -4.84 1.85 14.32
C ALA A 214 -6.24 2.39 14.65
N VAL A 215 -6.58 2.53 15.94
CA VAL A 215 -7.85 3.11 16.39
C VAL A 215 -7.96 4.58 15.96
N ILE A 216 -6.90 5.37 16.10
CA ILE A 216 -6.89 6.77 15.64
C ILE A 216 -7.15 6.84 14.13
N VAL A 217 -6.50 6.00 13.34
CA VAL A 217 -6.70 5.94 11.88
C VAL A 217 -8.14 5.57 11.53
N LEU A 218 -8.75 4.61 12.25
CA LEU A 218 -10.15 4.23 12.07
C LEU A 218 -11.14 5.35 12.46
N ILE A 219 -10.85 6.08 13.54
CA ILE A 219 -11.65 7.25 13.93
C ILE A 219 -11.58 8.33 12.85
N LEU A 220 -10.38 8.64 12.36
CA LEU A 220 -10.20 9.58 11.26
C LEU A 220 -10.99 9.15 10.03
N ARG A 221 -10.94 7.87 9.65
CA ARG A 221 -11.75 7.29 8.59
C ARG A 221 -13.24 7.60 8.77
N ASN A 222 -13.81 7.30 9.95
CA ASN A 222 -15.23 7.53 10.24
C ASN A 222 -15.62 9.00 10.16
N ILE A 223 -14.76 9.90 10.65
CA ILE A 223 -14.99 11.36 10.57
C ILE A 223 -15.03 11.81 9.09
N PHE A 224 -14.10 11.34 8.26
CA PHE A 224 -14.09 11.67 6.82
C PHE A 224 -15.30 11.08 6.08
N GLU A 225 -15.72 9.86 6.40
CA GLU A 225 -16.91 9.24 5.83
C GLU A 225 -18.18 10.03 6.17
N TYR A 226 -18.34 10.44 7.43
CA TYR A 226 -19.47 11.25 7.87
C TYR A 226 -19.53 12.61 7.15
N ARG A 227 -18.37 13.28 7.01
CA ARG A 227 -18.27 14.55 6.26
C ARG A 227 -18.58 14.38 4.77
N SER A 228 -18.16 13.27 4.18
CA SER A 228 -18.46 12.96 2.78
C SER A 228 -19.95 12.77 2.52
N LYS A 229 -20.66 12.08 3.42
CA LYS A 229 -22.12 11.86 3.32
C LYS A 229 -22.88 13.19 3.46
N ASN A 230 -22.49 14.03 4.41
CA ASN A 230 -23.13 15.35 4.59
C ASN A 230 -22.88 16.31 3.42
N SER A 231 -21.76 16.22 2.77
CA SER A 231 -21.47 17.03 1.57
C SER A 231 -22.27 16.64 0.34
N LYS A 232 -22.77 15.40 0.27
CA LYS A 232 -23.64 14.89 -0.82
C LYS A 232 -25.14 15.10 -0.55
N GLY A 233 -25.52 15.33 0.71
CA GLY A 233 -26.93 15.58 1.10
C GLY A 233 -27.38 17.04 0.95
N ILE A 234 -26.52 17.93 0.48
CA ILE A 234 -26.81 19.37 0.27
C ILE A 234 -26.94 19.70 -1.24
N GLN A 235 -26.84 18.71 -2.12
CA GLN A 235 -27.18 18.80 -3.55
C GLN A 235 -28.42 17.97 -3.85
#